data_71601345d7f302fb416db0158d74b9c0
#
_entry.id   71601345d7f302fb416db0158d74b9c0
#
_cell.length_a   1.000
_cell.length_b   1.000
_cell.length_c   1.000
_cell.angle_alpha   90.00
_cell.angle_beta   90.00
_cell.angle_gamma   90.00
#
_symmetry.space_group_name_H-M   'P 1'
#
loop_
_entity.id
_entity.type
_entity.pdbx_description
1 polymer ?
#
loop_
_entity_poly.entity_id
_entity_poly.type
_entity_poly.pdbx_seq_one_letter_code
_entity_poly.pdbx_strand_id
1 'polypeptide(L)'
;MAHCRSKLFFLICLSILLIASAAKSYYDILQVPKGASDDQIKRSYRKLALKYHPDKNQGNEDANKKFAEINNAYEVLSNSEKRSIYDRYGEEGLKQHAAGGGGGGGMDIQDIFKSFFGGGGEQEEEDRVAKGDDVVIDLDATLEDLYMGGSLKVWREKNILKPAPGKRQCNCRNQVYHRQIGPGMFQQMTEQVCEQCPNVKYEREGNFITVDIEKGMQDGQEVVFYEEGEPIIDGEAGDLRFRIRTATHERFRREGNNLHTTATITLAQALVGFEKTIAHLDEHLVDIGTKGITKPKEVRKLKGEGMPLHYSNKKGDLYVTFEVLFPTSLTDEQKSKIKAILG
;
A
#
# COMPACT_ATOMS: atom_id res chain seq x y z
N MET A 1 -51.75 33.65 -9.88
CA MET A 1 -51.06 32.42 -9.45
C MET A 1 -49.84 32.03 -10.31
N ALA A 2 -49.65 32.55 -11.49
CA ALA A 2 -48.51 32.25 -12.37
C ALA A 2 -47.17 32.90 -11.97
N HIS A 3 -47.20 34.12 -11.35
CA HIS A 3 -46.00 34.84 -10.97
C HIS A 3 -45.26 34.30 -9.74
N CYS A 4 -45.93 33.51 -8.89
CA CYS A 4 -45.31 32.92 -7.69
C CYS A 4 -44.49 31.67 -8.03
N ARG A 5 -44.92 30.88 -9.04
CA ARG A 5 -44.23 29.69 -9.51
C ARG A 5 -42.92 30.00 -10.25
N SER A 6 -42.89 31.13 -10.98
CA SER A 6 -41.66 31.56 -11.69
C SER A 6 -40.56 32.01 -10.74
N LYS A 7 -40.89 32.71 -9.64
CA LYS A 7 -39.89 33.10 -8.64
C LYS A 7 -39.31 31.93 -7.83
N LEU A 8 -40.14 30.90 -7.55
CA LEU A 8 -39.69 29.72 -6.86
C LEU A 8 -38.76 28.87 -7.77
N PHE A 9 -39.07 28.79 -9.07
CA PHE A 9 -38.21 28.10 -10.04
C PHE A 9 -36.84 28.83 -10.22
N PHE A 10 -36.82 30.16 -10.21
CA PHE A 10 -35.60 30.95 -10.28
C PHE A 10 -34.75 30.80 -9.02
N LEU A 11 -35.35 30.72 -7.83
CA LEU A 11 -34.65 30.49 -6.57
C LEU A 11 -34.08 29.05 -6.48
N ILE A 12 -34.80 28.06 -7.00
CA ILE A 12 -34.30 26.66 -7.06
C ILE A 12 -33.18 26.54 -8.10
N CYS A 13 -33.29 27.17 -9.27
CA CYS A 13 -32.21 27.22 -10.26
C CYS A 13 -30.98 27.97 -9.73
N LEU A 14 -31.15 29.06 -8.97
CA LEU A 14 -30.04 29.79 -8.37
C LEU A 14 -29.35 29.00 -7.25
N SER A 15 -30.11 28.21 -6.48
CA SER A 15 -29.53 27.29 -5.48
C SER A 15 -28.82 26.10 -6.09
N ILE A 16 -29.27 25.60 -7.26
CA ILE A 16 -28.60 24.54 -8.01
C ILE A 16 -27.34 25.06 -8.71
N LEU A 17 -27.31 26.33 -9.14
CA LEU A 17 -26.10 26.95 -9.70
C LEU A 17 -25.03 27.26 -8.64
N LEU A 18 -25.40 27.38 -7.37
CA LEU A 18 -24.46 27.56 -6.24
C LEU A 18 -23.83 26.26 -5.73
N ILE A 19 -24.27 25.08 -6.22
CA ILE A 19 -23.59 23.78 -6.04
C ILE A 19 -22.53 23.55 -7.16
N ALA A 20 -22.27 24.60 -7.97
CA ALA A 20 -21.24 24.57 -8.99
C ALA A 20 -19.85 24.46 -8.35
N SER A 21 -19.28 23.28 -8.45
CA SER A 21 -17.86 22.95 -8.39
C SER A 21 -17.05 23.73 -7.33
N ALA A 22 -17.18 23.32 -6.08
CA ALA A 22 -16.08 23.54 -5.15
C ALA A 22 -14.86 22.81 -5.74
N ALA A 23 -13.93 23.57 -6.32
CA ALA A 23 -12.65 23.01 -6.77
C ALA A 23 -12.06 22.28 -5.58
N LYS A 24 -11.70 21.00 -5.77
CA LYS A 24 -11.11 20.18 -4.72
C LYS A 24 -9.85 20.87 -4.24
N SER A 25 -9.73 21.08 -2.94
CA SER A 25 -8.51 21.65 -2.37
C SER A 25 -7.35 20.65 -2.52
N TYR A 26 -6.11 21.12 -2.49
CA TYR A 26 -4.93 20.25 -2.52
C TYR A 26 -4.91 19.26 -1.35
N TYR A 27 -5.49 19.62 -0.20
CA TYR A 27 -5.70 18.72 0.92
C TYR A 27 -6.70 17.60 0.59
N ASP A 28 -7.78 17.92 -0.13
CA ASP A 28 -8.77 16.93 -0.57
C ASP A 28 -8.19 15.98 -1.64
N ILE A 29 -7.34 16.51 -2.53
CA ILE A 29 -6.64 15.71 -3.55
C ILE A 29 -5.72 14.70 -2.88
N LEU A 30 -4.96 15.12 -1.87
CA LEU A 30 -4.10 14.23 -1.09
C LEU A 30 -4.85 13.45 0.00
N GLN A 31 -6.16 13.65 0.17
CA GLN A 31 -6.99 12.97 1.18
C GLN A 31 -6.46 13.16 2.62
N VAL A 32 -6.00 14.34 2.94
CA VAL A 32 -5.50 14.71 4.26
C VAL A 32 -6.26 15.92 4.84
N PRO A 33 -6.37 16.05 6.18
CA PRO A 33 -7.00 17.22 6.78
C PRO A 33 -6.16 18.49 6.55
N LYS A 34 -6.80 19.66 6.58
CA LYS A 34 -6.16 20.98 6.34
C LYS A 34 -5.00 21.31 7.30
N GLY A 35 -4.97 20.68 8.48
CA GLY A 35 -3.90 20.79 9.46
C GLY A 35 -2.91 19.62 9.47
N ALA A 36 -2.85 18.82 8.39
CA ALA A 36 -1.97 17.67 8.31
C ALA A 36 -0.50 18.06 8.48
N SER A 37 0.25 17.22 9.20
CA SER A 37 1.71 17.35 9.29
C SER A 37 2.37 17.03 7.96
N ASP A 38 3.62 17.46 7.78
CA ASP A 38 4.39 17.21 6.57
C ASP A 38 4.55 15.68 6.33
N ASP A 39 4.70 14.90 7.41
CA ASP A 39 4.74 13.44 7.34
C ASP A 39 3.42 12.82 6.85
N GLN A 40 2.27 13.36 7.29
CA GLN A 40 0.97 12.90 6.82
C GLN A 40 0.77 13.22 5.34
N ILE A 41 1.19 14.40 4.90
CA ILE A 41 1.17 14.82 3.49
C ILE A 41 2.06 13.88 2.66
N LYS A 42 3.30 13.63 3.10
CA LYS A 42 4.28 12.76 2.45
C LYS A 42 3.76 11.30 2.33
N ARG A 43 3.19 10.75 3.40
CA ARG A 43 2.60 9.40 3.42
C ARG A 43 1.44 9.28 2.43
N SER A 44 0.53 10.25 2.45
CA SER A 44 -0.64 10.21 1.57
C SER A 44 -0.24 10.35 0.11
N TYR A 45 0.70 11.26 -0.20
CA TYR A 45 1.28 11.39 -1.54
C TYR A 45 1.85 10.05 -2.04
N ARG A 46 2.72 9.39 -1.26
CA ARG A 46 3.33 8.11 -1.65
C ARG A 46 2.27 7.03 -1.94
N LYS A 47 1.25 6.92 -1.09
CA LYS A 47 0.12 5.98 -1.28
C LYS A 47 -0.63 6.25 -2.58
N LEU A 48 -0.97 7.51 -2.84
CA LEU A 48 -1.73 7.90 -4.03
C LEU A 48 -0.89 7.82 -5.31
N ALA A 49 0.39 8.22 -5.24
CA ALA A 49 1.32 8.12 -6.35
C ALA A 49 1.52 6.67 -6.81
N LEU A 50 1.68 5.72 -5.87
CA LEU A 50 1.76 4.30 -6.19
C LEU A 50 0.47 3.74 -6.79
N LYS A 51 -0.69 4.24 -6.33
CA LYS A 51 -2.01 3.80 -6.83
C LYS A 51 -2.28 4.27 -8.26
N TYR A 52 -1.92 5.51 -8.57
CA TYR A 52 -2.20 6.12 -9.87
C TYR A 52 -0.97 6.19 -10.79
N HIS A 53 0.11 5.45 -10.47
CA HIS A 53 1.34 5.44 -11.26
C HIS A 53 1.06 5.03 -12.71
N PRO A 54 1.66 5.72 -13.72
CA PRO A 54 1.43 5.42 -15.13
C PRO A 54 1.75 3.98 -15.50
N ASP A 55 2.81 3.39 -14.93
CA ASP A 55 3.20 2.01 -15.21
C ASP A 55 2.16 0.98 -14.74
N LYS A 56 1.44 1.29 -13.66
CA LYS A 56 0.37 0.42 -13.14
C LYS A 56 -0.98 0.65 -13.79
N ASN A 57 -1.14 1.79 -14.47
CA ASN A 57 -2.40 2.22 -15.09
C ASN A 57 -2.21 2.57 -16.56
N GLN A 58 -1.43 1.78 -17.30
CA GLN A 58 -1.15 2.02 -18.71
C GLN A 58 -2.43 2.16 -19.53
N GLY A 59 -2.51 3.25 -20.30
CA GLY A 59 -3.68 3.56 -21.16
C GLY A 59 -4.90 4.14 -20.43
N ASN A 60 -4.82 4.42 -19.11
CA ASN A 60 -5.89 5.05 -18.35
C ASN A 60 -5.65 6.55 -18.20
N GLU A 61 -6.28 7.36 -19.07
CA GLU A 61 -6.16 8.82 -19.05
C GLU A 61 -6.65 9.46 -17.74
N ASP A 62 -7.68 8.89 -17.10
CA ASP A 62 -8.19 9.41 -15.83
C ASP A 62 -7.21 9.16 -14.68
N ALA A 63 -6.48 8.05 -14.70
CA ALA A 63 -5.41 7.80 -13.74
C ALA A 63 -4.24 8.77 -13.94
N ASN A 64 -3.87 9.06 -15.18
CA ASN A 64 -2.81 10.02 -15.50
C ASN A 64 -3.17 11.45 -15.05
N LYS A 65 -4.43 11.88 -15.25
CA LYS A 65 -4.92 13.18 -14.75
C LYS A 65 -4.85 13.25 -13.24
N LYS A 66 -5.33 12.21 -12.54
CA LYS A 66 -5.26 12.15 -11.07
C LYS A 66 -3.82 12.15 -10.56
N PHE A 67 -2.92 11.45 -11.23
CA PHE A 67 -1.51 11.45 -10.88
C PHE A 67 -0.89 12.85 -10.99
N ALA A 68 -1.20 13.59 -12.05
CA ALA A 68 -0.76 14.98 -12.23
C ALA A 68 -1.33 15.90 -11.13
N GLU A 69 -2.62 15.75 -10.77
CA GLU A 69 -3.25 16.50 -9.68
C GLU A 69 -2.58 16.22 -8.33
N ILE A 70 -2.27 14.95 -8.04
CA ILE A 70 -1.60 14.49 -6.82
C ILE A 70 -0.19 15.08 -6.71
N ASN A 71 0.57 15.07 -7.80
CA ASN A 71 1.92 15.64 -7.86
C ASN A 71 1.90 17.15 -7.61
N ASN A 72 0.99 17.88 -8.27
CA ASN A 72 0.82 19.31 -8.08
C ASN A 72 0.43 19.68 -6.63
N ALA A 73 -0.51 18.92 -6.06
CA ALA A 73 -0.91 19.12 -4.66
C ALA A 73 0.26 18.87 -3.69
N TYR A 74 1.08 17.85 -3.93
CA TYR A 74 2.25 17.55 -3.12
C TYR A 74 3.33 18.60 -3.24
N GLU A 75 3.65 19.07 -4.44
CA GLU A 75 4.63 20.14 -4.67
C GLU A 75 4.31 21.40 -3.86
N VAL A 76 3.04 21.77 -3.80
CA VAL A 76 2.61 22.95 -3.05
C VAL A 76 2.61 22.70 -1.54
N LEU A 77 2.08 21.57 -1.08
CA LEU A 77 1.89 21.29 0.34
C LEU A 77 3.15 20.81 1.05
N SER A 78 4.14 20.28 0.32
CA SER A 78 5.42 19.86 0.90
C SER A 78 6.40 21.01 1.12
N ASN A 79 6.20 22.13 0.46
CA ASN A 79 7.02 23.33 0.64
C ASN A 79 6.32 24.30 1.61
N SER A 80 6.93 24.61 2.73
CA SER A 80 6.34 25.44 3.79
C SER A 80 5.93 26.85 3.31
N GLU A 81 6.70 27.44 2.39
CA GLU A 81 6.43 28.77 1.84
C GLU A 81 5.23 28.72 0.87
N LYS A 82 5.25 27.79 -0.11
CA LYS A 82 4.14 27.60 -1.05
C LYS A 82 2.84 27.22 -0.32
N ARG A 83 2.92 26.35 0.70
CA ARG A 83 1.79 25.97 1.55
C ARG A 83 1.20 27.18 2.29
N SER A 84 2.05 28.02 2.87
CA SER A 84 1.63 29.24 3.56
C SER A 84 0.89 30.21 2.61
N ILE A 85 1.36 30.35 1.37
CA ILE A 85 0.71 31.18 0.33
C ILE A 85 -0.62 30.54 -0.08
N TYR A 86 -0.63 29.23 -0.31
CA TYR A 86 -1.84 28.50 -0.66
C TYR A 86 -2.92 28.58 0.44
N ASP A 87 -2.54 28.44 1.70
CA ASP A 87 -3.46 28.49 2.83
C ASP A 87 -4.11 29.88 3.02
N ARG A 88 -3.40 30.95 2.62
CA ARG A 88 -3.90 32.35 2.72
C ARG A 88 -4.65 32.83 1.49
N TYR A 89 -4.15 32.50 0.32
CA TYR A 89 -4.59 33.12 -0.94
C TYR A 89 -5.09 32.11 -1.99
N GLY A 90 -5.08 30.79 -1.67
CA GLY A 90 -5.49 29.75 -2.60
C GLY A 90 -4.56 29.61 -3.81
N GLU A 91 -5.06 28.95 -4.86
CA GLU A 91 -4.30 28.76 -6.11
C GLU A 91 -3.96 30.08 -6.83
N GLU A 92 -4.80 31.10 -6.68
CA GLU A 92 -4.54 32.41 -7.30
C GLU A 92 -3.33 33.11 -6.68
N GLY A 93 -3.13 32.95 -5.37
CA GLY A 93 -1.95 33.47 -4.68
C GLY A 93 -0.67 32.82 -5.16
N LEU A 94 -0.69 31.52 -5.45
CA LEU A 94 0.46 30.82 -6.03
C LEU A 94 0.80 31.32 -7.44
N LYS A 95 -0.22 31.55 -8.29
CA LYS A 95 -0.02 32.08 -9.63
C LYS A 95 0.57 33.51 -9.62
N GLN A 96 0.10 34.34 -8.71
CA GLN A 96 0.63 35.70 -8.54
C GLN A 96 2.07 35.69 -7.99
N HIS A 97 2.38 34.82 -7.08
CA HIS A 97 3.74 34.68 -6.55
C HIS A 97 4.71 34.15 -7.62
N ALA A 98 4.26 33.24 -8.49
CA ALA A 98 5.04 32.76 -9.63
C ALA A 98 5.26 33.85 -10.71
N ALA A 99 4.30 34.78 -10.85
CA ALA A 99 4.38 35.87 -11.83
C ALA A 99 5.13 37.11 -11.32
N GLY A 100 5.21 37.32 -9.99
CA GLY A 100 5.74 38.53 -9.36
C GLY A 100 7.10 38.40 -8.65
N GLY A 101 7.62 37.23 -8.48
CA GLY A 101 8.89 36.96 -7.77
C GLY A 101 9.98 36.47 -8.73
N GLY A 102 11.02 37.24 -8.88
CA GLY A 102 12.14 36.99 -9.79
C GLY A 102 12.81 35.62 -9.63
N GLY A 103 13.16 35.02 -10.76
CA GLY A 103 14.19 33.99 -10.88
C GLY A 103 13.69 32.56 -10.77
N GLY A 104 13.20 32.01 -11.88
CA GLY A 104 12.96 30.57 -12.02
C GLY A 104 12.03 30.34 -13.19
N GLY A 105 12.61 30.17 -14.39
CA GLY A 105 11.87 29.88 -15.63
C GLY A 105 10.87 28.77 -15.42
N GLY A 106 9.69 28.92 -16.01
CA GLY A 106 8.67 27.89 -16.05
C GLY A 106 9.23 26.62 -16.68
N MET A 107 9.64 25.69 -15.85
CA MET A 107 9.91 24.34 -16.28
C MET A 107 8.58 23.70 -16.60
N ASP A 108 8.48 23.22 -17.83
CA ASP A 108 7.33 22.43 -18.27
C ASP A 108 7.21 21.20 -17.36
N ILE A 109 5.98 20.80 -17.01
CA ILE A 109 5.70 19.61 -16.17
C ILE A 109 6.40 18.38 -16.73
N GLN A 110 6.63 18.32 -18.07
CA GLN A 110 7.41 17.27 -18.72
C GLN A 110 8.90 17.31 -18.39
N ASP A 111 9.47 18.50 -18.17
CA ASP A 111 10.89 18.65 -17.83
C ASP A 111 11.15 18.31 -16.35
N ILE A 112 10.22 18.63 -15.46
CA ILE A 112 10.24 18.18 -14.06
C ILE A 112 10.11 16.65 -13.98
N PHE A 113 9.25 16.07 -14.80
CA PHE A 113 9.09 14.61 -14.89
C PHE A 113 10.34 13.92 -15.46
N LYS A 114 10.97 14.49 -16.48
CA LYS A 114 12.25 13.98 -17.02
C LYS A 114 13.40 14.10 -16.03
N SER A 115 13.45 15.18 -15.24
CA SER A 115 14.49 15.37 -14.23
C SER A 115 14.33 14.41 -13.04
N PHE A 116 13.08 14.03 -12.68
CA PHE A 116 12.80 13.16 -11.54
C PHE A 116 12.69 11.68 -11.88
N PHE A 117 12.28 11.32 -13.11
CA PHE A 117 12.04 9.94 -13.55
C PHE A 117 12.77 9.51 -14.82
N GLY A 118 13.41 10.44 -15.51
CA GLY A 118 14.20 10.16 -16.71
C GLY A 118 15.64 9.87 -16.34
N GLY A 119 15.92 8.70 -15.79
CA GLY A 119 17.26 8.25 -15.57
C GLY A 119 18.03 8.06 -16.86
N GLY A 120 19.10 8.81 -17.05
CA GLY A 120 20.07 8.56 -18.11
C GLY A 120 20.96 9.75 -18.41
N GLY A 121 22.10 9.86 -17.76
CA GLY A 121 23.29 10.51 -18.28
C GLY A 121 23.60 11.88 -17.73
N GLU A 122 24.63 11.85 -16.97
CA GLU A 122 25.60 12.84 -16.50
C GLU A 122 25.47 13.22 -15.03
N GLN A 123 26.49 12.78 -14.33
CA GLN A 123 26.73 12.94 -12.89
C GLN A 123 26.85 14.42 -12.55
N GLU A 124 25.80 15.01 -12.01
CA GLU A 124 25.93 15.92 -10.91
C GLU A 124 25.90 15.08 -9.63
N GLU A 125 27.00 14.99 -8.94
CA GLU A 125 27.07 14.53 -7.55
C GLU A 125 26.30 15.55 -6.69
N GLU A 126 24.96 15.61 -6.86
CA GLU A 126 24.09 16.14 -5.82
C GLU A 126 24.29 15.25 -4.59
N ASP A 127 24.56 15.85 -3.45
CA ASP A 127 24.70 15.25 -2.13
C ASP A 127 23.54 14.25 -1.90
N ARG A 128 23.72 12.99 -2.32
CA ARG A 128 22.79 11.91 -1.98
C ARG A 128 22.94 11.70 -0.48
N VAL A 129 21.94 12.17 0.26
CA VAL A 129 21.86 11.87 1.68
C VAL A 129 21.98 10.35 1.83
N ALA A 130 22.97 9.91 2.57
CA ALA A 130 23.18 8.50 2.82
C ALA A 130 21.92 7.91 3.45
N LYS A 131 21.46 6.76 2.95
CA LYS A 131 20.28 6.04 3.49
C LYS A 131 20.78 4.81 4.24
N GLY A 132 20.21 4.58 5.44
CA GLY A 132 20.44 3.38 6.21
C GLY A 132 19.86 2.13 5.54
N ASP A 133 20.16 0.96 6.09
CA ASP A 133 19.74 -0.31 5.53
C ASP A 133 18.23 -0.54 5.69
N ASP A 134 17.58 -1.02 4.61
CA ASP A 134 16.21 -1.49 4.66
C ASP A 134 16.13 -2.83 5.41
N VAL A 135 15.13 -2.98 6.24
CA VAL A 135 14.87 -4.21 7.01
C VAL A 135 13.63 -4.90 6.46
N VAL A 136 13.75 -6.17 6.07
CA VAL A 136 12.62 -6.99 5.60
C VAL A 136 12.33 -8.07 6.64
N ILE A 137 11.07 -8.14 7.10
CA ILE A 137 10.59 -9.12 8.07
C ILE A 137 9.44 -9.90 7.44
N ASP A 138 9.54 -11.24 7.40
CA ASP A 138 8.42 -12.07 6.99
C ASP A 138 7.37 -12.08 8.10
N LEU A 139 6.11 -11.81 7.72
CA LEU A 139 4.96 -11.76 8.62
C LEU A 139 3.98 -12.86 8.24
N ASP A 140 3.86 -13.87 9.12
CA ASP A 140 2.88 -14.94 8.95
C ASP A 140 1.48 -14.40 9.29
N ALA A 141 0.63 -14.35 8.26
CA ALA A 141 -0.78 -13.95 8.38
C ALA A 141 -1.68 -15.18 8.22
N THR A 142 -2.70 -15.31 9.06
CA THR A 142 -3.66 -16.40 8.94
C THR A 142 -4.58 -16.19 7.74
N LEU A 143 -5.24 -17.26 7.26
CA LEU A 143 -6.21 -17.11 6.17
C LEU A 143 -7.39 -16.24 6.58
N GLU A 144 -7.77 -16.27 7.85
CA GLU A 144 -8.81 -15.44 8.44
C GLU A 144 -8.45 -13.96 8.39
N ASP A 145 -7.20 -13.60 8.77
CA ASP A 145 -6.71 -12.22 8.69
C ASP A 145 -6.71 -11.72 7.23
N LEU A 146 -6.27 -12.56 6.29
CA LEU A 146 -6.25 -12.21 4.88
C LEU A 146 -7.65 -12.16 4.24
N TYR A 147 -8.62 -12.86 4.82
CA TYR A 147 -10.01 -12.87 4.36
C TYR A 147 -10.81 -11.69 4.92
N MET A 148 -10.74 -11.46 6.21
CA MET A 148 -11.51 -10.41 6.90
C MET A 148 -10.80 -9.06 6.93
N GLY A 149 -9.48 -9.05 6.81
CA GLY A 149 -8.62 -7.95 7.16
C GLY A 149 -8.45 -7.85 8.68
N GLY A 150 -7.38 -7.23 9.10
CA GLY A 150 -7.08 -7.10 10.53
C GLY A 150 -5.81 -6.30 10.76
N SER A 151 -5.35 -6.27 11.99
CA SER A 151 -4.08 -5.67 12.36
C SER A 151 -3.30 -6.59 13.28
N LEU A 152 -2.01 -6.76 13.00
CA LEU A 152 -1.08 -7.56 13.78
C LEU A 152 -0.12 -6.64 14.53
N LYS A 153 0.08 -6.92 15.84
CA LYS A 153 1.09 -6.22 16.64
C LYS A 153 2.38 -7.02 16.64
N VAL A 154 3.43 -6.44 16.10
CA VAL A 154 4.75 -7.05 16.01
C VAL A 154 5.69 -6.33 16.95
N TRP A 155 6.39 -7.07 17.80
CA TRP A 155 7.48 -6.54 18.62
C TRP A 155 8.73 -6.43 17.78
N ARG A 156 9.39 -5.28 17.83
CA ARG A 156 10.65 -5.06 17.13
C ARG A 156 11.65 -4.32 18.01
N GLU A 157 12.88 -4.78 17.98
CA GLU A 157 14.04 -4.04 18.47
C GLU A 157 14.75 -3.40 17.30
N LYS A 158 15.05 -2.10 17.41
CA LYS A 158 15.84 -1.35 16.42
C LYS A 158 16.91 -0.53 17.10
N ASN A 159 17.97 -0.23 16.36
CA ASN A 159 18.95 0.76 16.78
C ASN A 159 18.34 2.15 16.66
N ILE A 160 18.55 3.00 17.66
CA ILE A 160 18.21 4.42 17.63
C ILE A 160 19.46 5.25 17.91
N LEU A 161 19.51 6.45 17.38
CA LEU A 161 20.61 7.38 17.64
C LEU A 161 20.31 8.23 18.88
N LYS A 162 21.08 8.07 19.94
CA LYS A 162 21.01 8.90 21.14
C LYS A 162 22.19 9.83 21.27
N PRO A 163 22.01 11.02 21.83
CA PRO A 163 23.12 11.93 22.11
C PRO A 163 24.20 11.26 22.97
N ALA A 164 25.44 11.48 22.60
CA ALA A 164 26.64 11.02 23.35
C ALA A 164 27.54 12.19 23.67
N PRO A 165 28.35 12.11 24.75
CA PRO A 165 29.30 13.18 25.09
C PRO A 165 30.34 13.35 24.01
N GLY A 166 30.76 14.62 23.78
CA GLY A 166 31.74 14.99 22.79
C GLY A 166 31.15 15.57 21.50
N LYS A 167 32.04 15.88 20.57
CA LYS A 167 31.72 16.39 19.24
C LYS A 167 32.34 15.49 18.19
N ARG A 168 31.70 15.36 17.02
CA ARG A 168 32.20 14.66 15.84
C ARG A 168 32.26 15.59 14.64
N GLN A 169 33.07 15.25 13.67
CA GLN A 169 33.03 15.90 12.36
C GLN A 169 31.85 15.40 11.57
N CYS A 170 31.14 16.32 10.90
CA CYS A 170 29.95 16.04 10.10
C CYS A 170 29.91 16.98 8.90
N ASN A 171 29.01 16.73 7.94
CA ASN A 171 28.79 17.57 6.76
C ASN A 171 30.09 17.97 6.08
N CYS A 172 31.01 17.02 5.95
CA CYS A 172 32.31 17.25 5.33
C CYS A 172 32.12 17.44 3.82
N ARG A 173 32.51 18.61 3.31
CA ARG A 173 32.45 18.93 1.88
C ARG A 173 33.82 19.34 1.37
N ASN A 174 34.15 18.98 0.15
CA ASN A 174 35.33 19.41 -0.52
C ASN A 174 35.15 20.85 -1.02
N GLN A 175 35.92 21.79 -0.45
CA GLN A 175 35.89 23.16 -0.88
C GLN A 175 37.12 23.44 -1.75
N VAL A 176 36.85 23.92 -2.97
CA VAL A 176 37.89 24.28 -3.92
C VAL A 176 38.27 25.75 -3.73
N TYR A 177 39.54 26.03 -3.48
CA TYR A 177 40.04 27.40 -3.44
C TYR A 177 41.28 27.56 -4.32
N HIS A 178 41.45 28.79 -4.81
CA HIS A 178 42.58 29.12 -5.68
C HIS A 178 43.66 29.84 -4.88
N ARG A 179 44.85 29.23 -4.72
CA ARG A 179 45.99 29.84 -4.09
C ARG A 179 46.90 30.46 -5.14
N GLN A 180 47.25 31.74 -4.98
CA GLN A 180 48.19 32.38 -5.85
C GLN A 180 49.61 31.94 -5.48
N ILE A 181 50.33 31.32 -6.40
CA ILE A 181 51.71 30.82 -6.22
C ILE A 181 52.74 31.69 -6.92
N GLY A 182 52.31 32.69 -7.70
CA GLY A 182 53.17 33.66 -8.38
C GLY A 182 52.38 34.73 -9.11
N PRO A 183 53.04 35.76 -9.67
CA PRO A 183 52.34 36.78 -10.46
C PRO A 183 51.57 36.16 -11.64
N GLY A 184 50.24 36.14 -11.54
CA GLY A 184 49.36 35.60 -12.58
C GLY A 184 49.20 34.06 -12.58
N MET A 185 49.82 33.31 -11.65
CA MET A 185 49.68 31.86 -11.52
C MET A 185 48.85 31.51 -10.28
N PHE A 186 47.74 30.79 -10.54
CA PHE A 186 46.85 30.26 -9.50
C PHE A 186 46.90 28.74 -9.52
N GLN A 187 47.03 28.14 -8.34
CA GLN A 187 46.88 26.69 -8.16
C GLN A 187 45.52 26.42 -7.50
N GLN A 188 44.76 25.54 -8.09
CA GLN A 188 43.51 25.05 -7.53
C GLN A 188 43.86 24.01 -6.47
N MET A 189 43.39 24.23 -5.26
CA MET A 189 43.52 23.30 -4.14
C MET A 189 42.14 22.92 -3.62
N THR A 190 41.99 21.67 -3.22
CA THR A 190 40.77 21.16 -2.60
C THR A 190 41.08 20.88 -1.12
N GLU A 191 40.29 21.45 -0.24
CA GLU A 191 40.34 21.22 1.19
C GLU A 191 39.00 20.69 1.67
N GLN A 192 39.05 19.64 2.51
CA GLN A 192 37.84 19.10 3.12
C GLN A 192 37.51 19.94 4.36
N VAL A 193 36.36 20.62 4.29
CA VAL A 193 35.83 21.43 5.39
C VAL A 193 34.68 20.66 6.01
N CYS A 194 34.83 20.38 7.34
CA CYS A 194 33.82 19.66 8.12
C CYS A 194 33.22 20.57 9.20
N GLU A 195 31.95 20.39 9.48
CA GLU A 195 31.28 21.01 10.62
C GLU A 195 31.49 20.18 11.89
N GLN A 196 31.28 20.79 13.05
CA GLN A 196 31.30 20.08 14.33
C GLN A 196 29.85 19.84 14.81
N CYS A 197 29.40 18.59 14.75
CA CYS A 197 28.11 18.14 15.25
C CYS A 197 28.22 17.53 16.65
N PRO A 198 27.12 17.49 17.41
CA PRO A 198 27.02 16.69 18.62
C PRO A 198 27.35 15.22 18.34
N ASN A 199 28.02 14.56 19.26
CA ASN A 199 28.28 13.14 19.11
C ASN A 199 27.03 12.32 19.39
N VAL A 200 26.89 11.16 18.74
CA VAL A 200 25.75 10.25 18.88
C VAL A 200 26.25 8.81 19.03
N LYS A 201 25.46 7.98 19.69
CA LYS A 201 25.68 6.54 19.84
C LYS A 201 24.45 5.76 19.43
N TYR A 202 24.66 4.54 18.95
CA TYR A 202 23.58 3.59 18.76
C TYR A 202 23.17 2.97 20.09
N GLU A 203 21.86 2.91 20.32
CA GLU A 203 21.27 2.22 21.47
C GLU A 203 20.08 1.41 20.98
N ARG A 204 19.92 0.17 21.45
CA ARG A 204 18.79 -0.68 21.08
C ARG A 204 17.55 -0.28 21.87
N GLU A 205 16.45 -0.10 21.18
CA GLU A 205 15.14 0.16 21.75
C GLU A 205 14.07 -0.70 21.10
N GLY A 206 13.19 -1.30 21.93
CA GLY A 206 12.12 -2.16 21.45
C GLY A 206 10.78 -1.43 21.52
N ASN A 207 9.98 -1.58 20.47
CA ASN A 207 8.63 -1.06 20.41
C ASN A 207 7.68 -2.02 19.67
N PHE A 208 6.37 -1.84 19.90
CA PHE A 208 5.35 -2.52 19.12
C PHE A 208 4.98 -1.70 17.89
N ILE A 209 4.98 -2.36 16.74
CA ILE A 209 4.49 -1.81 15.48
C ILE A 209 3.19 -2.54 15.14
N THR A 210 2.16 -1.78 14.80
CA THR A 210 0.90 -2.34 14.30
C THR A 210 0.95 -2.38 12.78
N VAL A 211 0.82 -3.58 12.24
CA VAL A 211 0.80 -3.83 10.80
C VAL A 211 -0.62 -4.13 10.37
N ASP A 212 -1.18 -3.32 9.49
CA ASP A 212 -2.52 -3.51 8.96
C ASP A 212 -2.50 -4.49 7.79
N ILE A 213 -3.27 -5.57 7.92
CA ILE A 213 -3.47 -6.58 6.89
C ILE A 213 -4.74 -6.23 6.12
N GLU A 214 -4.59 -5.93 4.84
CA GLU A 214 -5.72 -5.64 3.97
C GLU A 214 -6.34 -6.94 3.42
N LYS A 215 -7.67 -6.92 3.22
CA LYS A 215 -8.40 -8.07 2.65
C LYS A 215 -7.84 -8.45 1.28
N GLY A 216 -7.61 -9.73 1.08
CA GLY A 216 -7.14 -10.27 -0.19
C GLY A 216 -5.66 -10.10 -0.47
N MET A 217 -4.86 -9.60 0.49
CA MET A 217 -3.41 -9.59 0.33
C MET A 217 -2.87 -10.97 -0.03
N GLN A 218 -1.81 -11.01 -0.83
CA GLN A 218 -1.17 -12.22 -1.33
C GLN A 218 0.23 -12.39 -0.77
N ASP A 219 0.75 -13.61 -0.85
CA ASP A 219 2.13 -13.89 -0.48
C ASP A 219 3.11 -13.01 -1.26
N GLY A 220 4.12 -12.52 -0.56
CA GLY A 220 5.13 -11.64 -1.10
C GLY A 220 4.72 -10.17 -1.18
N GLN A 221 3.48 -9.81 -0.90
CA GLN A 221 3.11 -8.38 -0.77
C GLN A 221 3.75 -7.76 0.47
N GLU A 222 4.18 -6.51 0.33
CA GLU A 222 4.91 -5.82 1.38
C GLU A 222 4.08 -4.65 1.94
N VAL A 223 4.07 -4.54 3.27
CA VAL A 223 3.61 -3.36 4.01
C VAL A 223 4.85 -2.58 4.42
N VAL A 224 5.01 -1.36 3.88
CA VAL A 224 6.22 -0.55 4.04
C VAL A 224 6.00 0.52 5.09
N PHE A 225 6.89 0.57 6.06
CA PHE A 225 7.04 1.64 7.04
C PHE A 225 8.32 2.41 6.69
N TYR A 226 8.13 3.62 6.18
CA TYR A 226 9.23 4.47 5.75
C TYR A 226 9.99 5.02 6.95
N GLU A 227 11.33 5.10 6.83
CA GLU A 227 12.24 5.61 7.86
C GLU A 227 12.23 4.81 9.18
N GLU A 228 11.59 3.63 9.17
CA GLU A 228 11.57 2.71 10.31
C GLU A 228 12.61 1.59 10.20
N GLY A 229 13.52 1.61 9.21
CA GLY A 229 14.65 0.68 9.07
C GLY A 229 15.76 0.94 10.06
N GLU A 230 17.00 0.62 9.69
CA GLU A 230 18.17 0.91 10.50
C GLU A 230 18.62 2.36 10.27
N PRO A 231 18.89 3.12 11.34
CA PRO A 231 19.36 4.49 11.23
C PRO A 231 20.84 4.53 10.82
N ILE A 232 21.22 5.56 10.08
CA ILE A 232 22.61 5.89 9.78
C ILE A 232 22.94 7.27 10.33
N ILE A 233 24.18 7.47 10.76
CA ILE A 233 24.67 8.77 11.23
C ILE A 233 24.84 9.69 10.01
N ASP A 234 24.28 10.90 10.09
CA ASP A 234 24.27 11.91 9.02
C ASP A 234 23.53 11.49 7.75
N GLY A 235 22.52 10.64 7.91
CA GLY A 235 21.70 10.16 6.82
C GLY A 235 20.25 9.93 7.23
N GLU A 236 19.44 9.47 6.29
CA GLU A 236 18.08 9.02 6.52
C GLU A 236 18.07 7.56 6.95
N ALA A 237 17.13 7.17 7.82
CA ALA A 237 16.95 5.77 8.16
C ALA A 237 16.46 4.97 6.95
N GLY A 238 16.77 3.69 6.88
CA GLY A 238 16.19 2.77 5.90
C GLY A 238 14.69 2.57 6.09
N ASP A 239 14.07 1.76 5.25
CA ASP A 239 12.67 1.40 5.37
C ASP A 239 12.52 0.04 6.07
N LEU A 240 11.42 -0.13 6.80
CA LEU A 240 10.99 -1.41 7.33
C LEU A 240 9.89 -1.98 6.44
N ARG A 241 10.06 -3.21 5.97
CA ARG A 241 9.12 -3.89 5.09
C ARG A 241 8.65 -5.19 5.74
N PHE A 242 7.35 -5.30 5.98
CA PHE A 242 6.75 -6.56 6.37
C PHE A 242 6.26 -7.28 5.12
N ARG A 243 6.87 -8.42 4.82
CA ARG A 243 6.47 -9.28 3.71
C ARG A 243 5.44 -10.29 4.20
N ILE A 244 4.25 -10.22 3.63
CA ILE A 244 3.15 -11.12 4.00
C ILE A 244 3.45 -12.53 3.52
N ARG A 245 3.26 -13.49 4.41
CA ARG A 245 3.33 -14.92 4.14
C ARG A 245 2.07 -15.59 4.68
N THR A 246 1.36 -16.34 3.84
CA THR A 246 0.16 -17.04 4.27
C THR A 246 0.52 -18.23 5.17
N ALA A 247 0.03 -18.22 6.39
CA ALA A 247 0.18 -19.36 7.29
C ALA A 247 -0.60 -20.58 6.78
N THR A 248 -0.11 -21.78 7.10
CA THR A 248 -0.82 -23.02 6.79
C THR A 248 -2.10 -23.11 7.62
N HIS A 249 -3.21 -23.54 6.98
CA HIS A 249 -4.50 -23.67 7.63
C HIS A 249 -4.97 -25.13 7.62
N GLU A 250 -5.60 -25.60 8.69
CA GLU A 250 -5.99 -27.02 8.85
C GLU A 250 -6.99 -27.51 7.82
N ARG A 251 -7.98 -26.66 7.45
CA ARG A 251 -9.12 -27.05 6.59
C ARG A 251 -9.03 -26.51 5.17
N PHE A 252 -8.37 -25.39 4.98
CA PHE A 252 -8.34 -24.70 3.71
C PHE A 252 -6.92 -24.55 3.18
N ARG A 253 -6.76 -24.68 1.88
CA ARG A 253 -5.55 -24.36 1.15
C ARG A 253 -5.85 -23.23 0.17
N ARG A 254 -5.10 -22.17 0.23
CA ARG A 254 -5.22 -21.05 -0.70
C ARG A 254 -4.44 -21.33 -1.99
N GLU A 255 -5.05 -21.01 -3.13
CA GLU A 255 -4.40 -21.03 -4.44
C GLU A 255 -4.81 -19.77 -5.21
N GLY A 256 -3.94 -18.75 -5.17
CA GLY A 256 -4.28 -17.41 -5.64
C GLY A 256 -5.47 -16.81 -4.88
N ASN A 257 -6.58 -16.59 -5.58
CA ASN A 257 -7.83 -16.11 -4.96
C ASN A 257 -8.83 -17.24 -4.69
N ASN A 258 -8.48 -18.49 -4.98
CA ASN A 258 -9.34 -19.62 -4.73
C ASN A 258 -8.97 -20.31 -3.41
N LEU A 259 -9.97 -20.97 -2.83
CA LEU A 259 -9.81 -21.83 -1.67
C LEU A 259 -10.09 -23.27 -2.05
N HIS A 260 -9.34 -24.19 -1.48
CA HIS A 260 -9.49 -25.62 -1.63
C HIS A 260 -9.69 -26.27 -0.27
N THR A 261 -10.67 -27.15 -0.17
CA THR A 261 -10.94 -27.92 1.04
C THR A 261 -11.32 -29.35 0.69
N THR A 262 -11.15 -30.28 1.62
CA THR A 262 -11.57 -31.68 1.48
C THR A 262 -12.70 -31.96 2.45
N ALA A 263 -13.78 -32.52 1.94
CA ALA A 263 -14.93 -32.95 2.73
C ALA A 263 -15.07 -34.47 2.67
N THR A 264 -15.00 -35.12 3.81
CA THR A 264 -15.21 -36.57 3.90
C THR A 264 -16.69 -36.87 4.01
N ILE A 265 -17.17 -37.87 3.24
CA ILE A 265 -18.52 -38.43 3.25
C ILE A 265 -18.48 -39.91 3.28
N THR A 266 -19.51 -40.58 3.81
CA THR A 266 -19.61 -42.05 3.79
C THR A 266 -20.06 -42.53 2.41
N LEU A 267 -19.81 -43.80 2.12
CA LEU A 267 -20.30 -44.42 0.88
C LEU A 267 -21.81 -44.36 0.72
N ALA A 268 -22.58 -44.52 1.80
CA ALA A 268 -24.03 -44.35 1.78
C ALA A 268 -24.43 -42.92 1.39
N GLN A 269 -23.80 -41.93 1.98
CA GLN A 269 -24.02 -40.51 1.63
C GLN A 269 -23.66 -40.23 0.18
N ALA A 270 -22.58 -40.82 -0.31
CA ALA A 270 -22.14 -40.66 -1.68
C ALA A 270 -23.15 -41.22 -2.70
N LEU A 271 -23.88 -42.27 -2.35
CA LEU A 271 -24.83 -42.93 -3.22
C LEU A 271 -26.24 -42.28 -3.19
N VAL A 272 -26.73 -41.93 -2.00
CA VAL A 272 -28.10 -41.45 -1.82
C VAL A 272 -28.24 -39.93 -1.72
N GLY A 273 -27.11 -39.26 -1.67
CA GLY A 273 -27.05 -37.82 -1.37
C GLY A 273 -26.90 -37.54 0.13
N PHE A 274 -26.64 -36.29 0.45
CA PHE A 274 -26.42 -35.84 1.83
C PHE A 274 -26.68 -34.34 1.95
N GLU A 275 -26.94 -33.93 3.18
CA GLU A 275 -26.96 -32.53 3.60
C GLU A 275 -25.75 -32.30 4.51
N LYS A 276 -24.88 -31.38 4.18
CA LYS A 276 -23.69 -31.05 4.95
C LYS A 276 -23.29 -29.60 4.71
N THR A 277 -22.93 -28.92 5.79
CA THR A 277 -22.38 -27.57 5.73
C THR A 277 -20.94 -27.60 6.23
N ILE A 278 -20.14 -26.63 5.80
CA ILE A 278 -18.81 -26.36 6.32
C ILE A 278 -18.76 -24.91 6.82
N ALA A 279 -18.10 -24.68 7.95
CA ALA A 279 -17.82 -23.33 8.40
C ALA A 279 -16.68 -22.72 7.58
N HIS A 280 -16.91 -21.55 7.05
CA HIS A 280 -15.94 -20.77 6.28
C HIS A 280 -14.93 -20.03 7.19
N LEU A 281 -14.04 -19.20 6.63
CA LEU A 281 -13.02 -18.43 7.35
C LEU A 281 -13.62 -17.31 8.23
N ASP A 282 -14.82 -16.82 7.90
CA ASP A 282 -15.60 -15.85 8.68
C ASP A 282 -16.74 -16.50 9.48
N GLU A 283 -16.66 -17.83 9.67
CA GLU A 283 -17.62 -18.66 10.39
C GLU A 283 -19.01 -18.79 9.74
N HIS A 284 -19.28 -18.17 8.57
CA HIS A 284 -20.54 -18.45 7.90
C HIS A 284 -20.60 -19.89 7.39
N LEU A 285 -21.81 -20.43 7.29
CA LEU A 285 -22.02 -21.81 6.89
C LEU A 285 -22.25 -21.91 5.38
N VAL A 286 -21.40 -22.68 4.71
CA VAL A 286 -21.49 -22.95 3.27
C VAL A 286 -22.08 -24.34 3.07
N ASP A 287 -23.21 -24.42 2.34
CA ASP A 287 -23.85 -25.69 2.02
C ASP A 287 -23.08 -26.40 0.90
N ILE A 288 -22.66 -27.65 1.21
CA ILE A 288 -21.98 -28.56 0.28
C ILE A 288 -22.81 -29.81 -0.02
N GLY A 289 -24.05 -29.85 0.45
CA GLY A 289 -24.97 -30.98 0.26
C GLY A 289 -25.34 -31.23 -1.19
N THR A 290 -25.80 -32.44 -1.47
CA THR A 290 -26.33 -32.84 -2.78
C THR A 290 -27.37 -33.94 -2.63
N LYS A 291 -28.34 -33.93 -3.55
CA LYS A 291 -29.35 -34.97 -3.68
C LYS A 291 -28.95 -36.06 -4.67
N GLY A 292 -27.84 -35.87 -5.40
CA GLY A 292 -27.37 -36.82 -6.40
C GLY A 292 -26.20 -37.69 -5.91
N ILE A 293 -25.74 -38.57 -6.80
CA ILE A 293 -24.55 -39.39 -6.55
C ILE A 293 -23.31 -38.56 -6.64
N THR A 294 -22.42 -38.69 -5.65
CA THR A 294 -21.12 -38.02 -5.60
C THR A 294 -19.99 -39.04 -5.82
N LYS A 295 -19.12 -38.78 -6.78
CA LYS A 295 -17.99 -39.66 -7.08
C LYS A 295 -16.82 -39.42 -6.12
N PRO A 296 -16.02 -40.46 -5.83
CA PRO A 296 -14.76 -40.26 -5.10
C PRO A 296 -13.85 -39.24 -5.83
N LYS A 297 -13.27 -38.33 -5.07
CA LYS A 297 -12.45 -37.21 -5.58
C LYS A 297 -13.17 -36.28 -6.53
N GLU A 298 -14.50 -36.28 -6.54
CA GLU A 298 -15.27 -35.25 -7.22
C GLU A 298 -14.98 -33.89 -6.62
N VAL A 299 -14.79 -32.89 -7.49
CA VAL A 299 -14.54 -31.51 -7.06
C VAL A 299 -15.76 -30.67 -7.39
N ARG A 300 -16.33 -30.03 -6.37
CA ARG A 300 -17.43 -29.09 -6.54
C ARG A 300 -16.94 -27.67 -6.37
N LYS A 301 -17.29 -26.84 -7.34
CA LYS A 301 -16.97 -25.42 -7.35
C LYS A 301 -18.12 -24.59 -6.79
N LEU A 302 -17.88 -23.85 -5.74
CA LEU A 302 -18.80 -22.89 -5.13
C LEU A 302 -18.33 -21.47 -5.47
N LYS A 303 -19.12 -20.78 -6.29
CA LYS A 303 -18.77 -19.46 -6.81
C LYS A 303 -18.89 -18.39 -5.72
N GLY A 304 -17.87 -17.52 -5.63
CA GLY A 304 -17.86 -16.40 -4.71
C GLY A 304 -17.52 -16.76 -3.26
N GLU A 305 -17.16 -18.03 -3.00
CA GLU A 305 -16.75 -18.51 -1.66
C GLU A 305 -15.23 -18.70 -1.57
N GLY A 306 -14.45 -18.02 -2.40
CA GLY A 306 -12.98 -17.96 -2.32
C GLY A 306 -12.51 -16.74 -1.56
N MET A 307 -11.21 -16.50 -1.62
CA MET A 307 -10.57 -15.32 -1.02
C MET A 307 -11.04 -14.04 -1.71
N PRO A 308 -11.19 -12.92 -0.97
CA PRO A 308 -11.44 -11.63 -1.59
C PRO A 308 -10.27 -11.24 -2.49
N LEU A 309 -10.55 -10.54 -3.57
CA LEU A 309 -9.52 -9.93 -4.41
C LEU A 309 -9.10 -8.61 -3.77
N HIS A 310 -7.79 -8.42 -3.67
CA HIS A 310 -7.22 -7.18 -3.15
C HIS A 310 -7.73 -5.96 -3.92
N TYR A 311 -8.17 -4.92 -3.23
CA TYR A 311 -8.81 -3.70 -3.77
C TYR A 311 -10.08 -3.92 -4.60
N SER A 312 -10.77 -5.04 -4.41
CA SER A 312 -12.00 -5.34 -5.15
C SER A 312 -13.07 -5.91 -4.22
N ASN A 313 -14.34 -5.74 -4.60
CA ASN A 313 -15.47 -6.38 -3.92
C ASN A 313 -15.73 -7.81 -4.45
N LYS A 314 -14.92 -8.29 -5.39
CA LYS A 314 -15.06 -9.65 -5.94
C LYS A 314 -14.35 -10.65 -5.03
N LYS A 315 -14.86 -11.88 -5.03
CA LYS A 315 -14.22 -13.03 -4.37
C LYS A 315 -13.90 -14.09 -5.42
N GLY A 316 -12.91 -14.92 -5.12
CA GLY A 316 -12.63 -16.14 -5.87
C GLY A 316 -13.65 -17.22 -5.59
N ASP A 317 -13.31 -18.46 -5.88
CA ASP A 317 -14.19 -19.61 -5.75
C ASP A 317 -13.64 -20.61 -4.73
N LEU A 318 -14.54 -21.35 -4.09
CA LEU A 318 -14.18 -22.47 -3.21
C LEU A 318 -14.34 -23.79 -3.96
N TYR A 319 -13.29 -24.59 -3.91
CA TYR A 319 -13.27 -25.95 -4.48
C TYR A 319 -13.31 -26.97 -3.34
N VAL A 320 -14.40 -27.73 -3.28
CA VAL A 320 -14.59 -28.80 -2.31
C VAL A 320 -14.32 -30.14 -2.96
N THR A 321 -13.30 -30.83 -2.52
CA THR A 321 -12.99 -32.21 -2.98
C THR A 321 -13.65 -33.21 -2.04
N PHE A 322 -14.44 -34.11 -2.57
CA PHE A 322 -15.11 -35.15 -1.77
C PHE A 322 -14.26 -36.40 -1.64
N GLU A 323 -14.02 -36.80 -0.41
CA GLU A 323 -13.36 -38.05 -0.07
C GLU A 323 -14.40 -39.03 0.47
N VAL A 324 -14.59 -40.16 -0.24
CA VAL A 324 -15.59 -41.15 0.12
C VAL A 324 -14.96 -42.20 1.02
N LEU A 325 -15.46 -42.30 2.24
CA LEU A 325 -15.04 -43.31 3.19
C LEU A 325 -15.83 -44.59 2.98
N PHE A 326 -15.10 -45.66 2.65
CA PHE A 326 -15.66 -47.01 2.55
C PHE A 326 -15.73 -47.65 3.93
N PRO A 327 -16.76 -48.49 4.20
CA PRO A 327 -16.82 -49.25 5.42
C PRO A 327 -15.68 -50.29 5.46
N THR A 328 -15.09 -50.46 6.64
CA THR A 328 -13.97 -51.42 6.84
C THR A 328 -14.39 -52.86 6.71
N SER A 329 -15.66 -53.21 7.00
CA SER A 329 -16.23 -54.55 6.87
C SER A 329 -17.75 -54.44 6.61
N LEU A 330 -18.29 -55.49 6.00
CA LEU A 330 -19.71 -55.69 5.74
C LEU A 330 -20.14 -57.06 6.21
N THR A 331 -21.31 -57.18 6.85
CA THR A 331 -21.93 -58.48 7.17
C THR A 331 -22.43 -59.15 5.90
N ASP A 332 -22.63 -60.46 5.93
CA ASP A 332 -23.07 -61.24 4.74
C ASP A 332 -24.49 -60.84 4.32
N GLU A 333 -25.32 -60.44 5.26
CA GLU A 333 -26.64 -59.86 4.97
C GLU A 333 -26.54 -58.52 4.23
N GLN A 334 -25.65 -57.63 4.65
CA GLN A 334 -25.41 -56.34 3.97
C GLN A 334 -24.86 -56.57 2.56
N LYS A 335 -23.90 -57.52 2.38
CA LYS A 335 -23.36 -57.85 1.06
C LYS A 335 -24.47 -58.34 0.11
N SER A 336 -25.39 -59.20 0.62
CA SER A 336 -26.49 -59.73 -0.18
C SER A 336 -27.47 -58.64 -0.61
N LYS A 337 -27.82 -57.71 0.30
CA LYS A 337 -28.70 -56.59 0.01
C LYS A 337 -28.07 -55.64 -1.01
N ILE A 338 -26.79 -55.29 -0.85
CA ILE A 338 -26.06 -54.43 -1.78
C ILE A 338 -25.99 -55.05 -3.18
N LYS A 339 -25.72 -56.36 -3.29
CA LYS A 339 -25.75 -57.07 -4.58
C LYS A 339 -27.11 -57.03 -5.24
N ALA A 340 -28.19 -57.16 -4.47
CA ALA A 340 -29.55 -57.13 -5.01
C ALA A 340 -29.98 -55.74 -5.54
N ILE A 341 -29.35 -54.64 -5.03
CA ILE A 341 -29.68 -53.26 -5.42
C ILE A 341 -28.78 -52.74 -6.52
N LEU A 342 -27.50 -53.08 -6.49
CA LEU A 342 -26.47 -52.48 -7.38
C LEU A 342 -25.91 -53.50 -8.43
N GLY A 343 -26.28 -54.76 -8.38
CA GLY A 343 -25.80 -55.84 -9.24
C GLY A 343 -26.65 -56.20 -10.44
#